data_c6bd3300386a86acd30621c47235dbf1
#
_entry.id   c6bd3300386a86acd30621c47235dbf1
#
_cell.length_a   1.000
_cell.length_b   1.000
_cell.length_c   1.000
_cell.angle_alpha   90.00
_cell.angle_beta   90.00
_cell.angle_gamma   90.00
#
_symmetry.space_group_name_H-M   'P 1'
#
loop_
_entity.id
_entity.type
_entity.pdbx_description
1 polymer ?
#
loop_
_entity_poly.entity_id
_entity_poly.type
_entity_poly.pdbx_seq_one_letter_code
_entity_poly.pdbx_strand_id
1 'polypeptide(L)'
;MTPRLRKLLFETLYKNKYLYRFASTVPFAGQWRVWQRLVLTRIHGHDVLELGCGLGDLLADMARAGYACLAVEQSSQMVKAARETLQRRKLGDRAWVIQGSAQHLPFSDASFDTVVSTFPSEYIYGRDTIAEVERVLRPGGRLLVVEGANILPVGFLQPLLVLIQMLVYGPAAVFGPREHRTLHEEMDRYRGTTRPAKGVTQIDQEIGAGVTTDVVSNAWFGQNIPLERQGLRRRSERVRSRRWEVYITIGEKP
;
A
#
# COMPACT_ATOMS: atom_id res chain seq x y z
N MET A 1 20.12 12.56 -11.15
CA MET A 1 18.89 12.81 -11.93
C MET A 1 18.21 14.04 -11.35
N THR A 2 17.91 15.04 -12.18
CA THR A 2 17.26 16.26 -11.71
C THR A 2 15.79 16.01 -11.31
N PRO A 3 15.21 16.78 -10.35
CA PRO A 3 13.81 16.61 -9.94
C PRO A 3 12.81 16.69 -11.11
N ARG A 4 13.11 17.55 -12.10
CA ARG A 4 12.29 17.69 -13.32
C ARG A 4 12.30 16.43 -14.19
N LEU A 5 13.46 15.79 -14.35
CA LEU A 5 13.59 14.55 -15.15
C LEU A 5 12.88 13.39 -14.44
N ARG A 6 12.97 13.32 -13.10
CA ARG A 6 12.25 12.33 -12.30
C ARG A 6 10.74 12.48 -12.45
N LYS A 7 10.22 13.71 -12.36
CA LYS A 7 8.80 14.00 -12.56
C LYS A 7 8.33 13.58 -13.95
N LEU A 8 9.07 13.93 -15.01
CA LEU A 8 8.75 13.56 -16.39
C LEU A 8 8.76 12.02 -16.59
N LEU A 9 9.73 11.33 -15.98
CA LEU A 9 9.81 9.87 -16.04
C LEU A 9 8.58 9.23 -15.37
N PHE A 10 8.20 9.70 -14.19
CA PHE A 10 7.01 9.22 -13.48
C PHE A 10 5.73 9.51 -14.27
N GLU A 11 5.56 10.71 -14.80
CA GLU A 11 4.42 11.07 -15.65
C GLU A 11 4.33 10.15 -16.88
N THR A 12 5.46 9.81 -17.49
CA THR A 12 5.53 8.90 -18.65
C THR A 12 5.20 7.45 -18.25
N LEU A 13 5.70 7.00 -17.09
CA LEU A 13 5.37 5.69 -16.52
C LEU A 13 3.88 5.53 -16.27
N TYR A 14 3.25 6.53 -15.66
CA TYR A 14 1.79 6.50 -15.38
C TYR A 14 0.93 6.66 -16.66
N LYS A 15 1.49 7.17 -17.75
CA LYS A 15 0.79 7.27 -19.04
C LYS A 15 0.82 5.96 -19.84
N ASN A 16 1.59 4.94 -19.45
CA ASN A 16 1.71 3.68 -20.20
C ASN A 16 1.60 2.48 -19.26
N LYS A 17 0.47 1.74 -19.37
CA LYS A 17 0.21 0.56 -18.53
C LYS A 17 1.28 -0.54 -18.62
N TYR A 18 1.96 -0.68 -19.76
CA TYR A 18 3.01 -1.68 -19.95
C TYR A 18 4.32 -1.26 -19.26
N LEU A 19 4.67 0.04 -19.38
CA LEU A 19 5.82 0.61 -18.70
C LEU A 19 5.63 0.58 -17.17
N TYR A 20 4.44 0.93 -16.68
CA TYR A 20 4.10 0.84 -15.27
C TYR A 20 4.21 -0.61 -14.75
N ARG A 21 3.66 -1.58 -15.49
CA ARG A 21 3.77 -2.99 -15.13
C ARG A 21 5.22 -3.49 -15.13
N PHE A 22 6.02 -3.07 -16.09
CA PHE A 22 7.46 -3.37 -16.12
C PHE A 22 8.16 -2.77 -14.90
N ALA A 23 7.97 -1.48 -14.61
CA ALA A 23 8.59 -0.78 -13.49
C ALA A 23 8.17 -1.33 -12.12
N SER A 24 6.93 -1.81 -11.97
CA SER A 24 6.44 -2.43 -10.73
C SER A 24 6.81 -3.90 -10.56
N THR A 25 7.23 -4.60 -11.63
CA THR A 25 7.48 -6.05 -11.56
C THR A 25 8.97 -6.39 -11.60
N VAL A 26 9.69 -5.86 -12.59
CA VAL A 26 11.08 -6.27 -12.86
C VAL A 26 12.07 -5.81 -11.79
N PRO A 27 12.08 -4.53 -11.34
CA PRO A 27 13.02 -4.07 -10.30
C PRO A 27 12.82 -4.76 -8.95
N PHE A 28 11.66 -5.37 -8.72
CA PHE A 28 11.29 -6.00 -7.45
C PHE A 28 11.16 -7.53 -7.56
N ALA A 29 11.68 -8.13 -8.65
CA ALA A 29 11.67 -9.58 -8.88
C ALA A 29 10.28 -10.22 -8.65
N GLY A 30 9.20 -9.54 -9.07
CA GLY A 30 7.82 -9.99 -8.92
C GLY A 30 7.22 -9.84 -7.52
N GLN A 31 7.99 -9.34 -6.53
CA GLN A 31 7.53 -9.23 -5.14
C GLN A 31 6.50 -8.11 -4.90
N TRP A 32 6.37 -7.16 -5.83
CA TRP A 32 5.45 -6.03 -5.73
C TRP A 32 4.03 -6.45 -5.33
N ARG A 33 3.51 -7.49 -5.96
CA ARG A 33 2.17 -8.01 -5.68
C ARG A 33 2.05 -8.62 -4.28
N VAL A 34 3.08 -9.32 -3.84
CA VAL A 34 3.13 -9.90 -2.48
C VAL A 34 3.04 -8.78 -1.44
N TRP A 35 3.81 -7.70 -1.62
CA TRP A 35 3.82 -6.58 -0.70
C TRP A 35 2.49 -5.82 -0.66
N GLN A 36 1.86 -5.59 -1.81
CA GLN A 36 0.51 -5.00 -1.84
C GLN A 36 -0.49 -5.84 -1.04
N ARG A 37 -0.45 -7.15 -1.19
CA ARG A 37 -1.39 -8.08 -0.54
C ARG A 37 -1.22 -8.18 0.98
N LEU A 38 -0.13 -7.64 1.56
CA LEU A 38 0.05 -7.57 3.00
C LEU A 38 -1.05 -6.77 3.71
N VAL A 39 -1.74 -5.87 3.02
CA VAL A 39 -2.87 -5.14 3.60
C VAL A 39 -4.07 -6.04 3.88
N LEU A 40 -4.26 -7.13 3.14
CA LEU A 40 -5.45 -8.00 3.24
C LEU A 40 -5.61 -8.61 4.64
N THR A 41 -4.52 -8.89 5.34
CA THR A 41 -4.55 -9.42 6.73
C THR A 41 -4.79 -8.31 7.77
N ARG A 42 -4.82 -7.04 7.34
CA ARG A 42 -4.93 -5.84 8.20
C ARG A 42 -6.21 -5.06 7.96
N ILE A 43 -6.97 -5.40 6.92
CA ILE A 43 -8.28 -4.79 6.65
C ILE A 43 -9.20 -5.06 7.85
N HIS A 44 -9.88 -4.02 8.29
CA HIS A 44 -10.93 -4.05 9.30
C HIS A 44 -12.27 -3.75 8.65
N GLY A 45 -13.34 -4.40 9.09
CA GLY A 45 -14.68 -4.21 8.56
C GLY A 45 -14.85 -4.80 7.15
N HIS A 46 -15.79 -4.24 6.40
CA HIS A 46 -16.22 -4.77 5.10
C HIS A 46 -16.06 -3.75 3.96
N ASP A 47 -16.30 -2.47 4.24
CA ASP A 47 -16.31 -1.41 3.24
C ASP A 47 -14.91 -0.80 3.11
N VAL A 48 -14.28 -0.99 1.94
CA VAL A 48 -12.87 -0.63 1.71
C VAL A 48 -12.74 0.37 0.58
N LEU A 49 -11.99 1.46 0.83
CA LEU A 49 -11.59 2.43 -0.17
C LEU A 49 -10.10 2.28 -0.51
N GLU A 50 -9.75 2.12 -1.78
CA GLU A 50 -8.36 2.16 -2.25
C GLU A 50 -8.05 3.53 -2.88
N LEU A 51 -6.99 4.19 -2.42
CA LEU A 51 -6.47 5.43 -3.00
C LEU A 51 -5.30 5.11 -3.94
N GLY A 52 -5.45 5.47 -5.23
CA GLY A 52 -4.42 5.22 -6.23
C GLY A 52 -4.32 3.75 -6.63
N CYS A 53 -5.40 3.15 -7.11
CA CYS A 53 -5.47 1.71 -7.42
C CYS A 53 -4.61 1.27 -8.63
N GLY A 54 -4.10 2.21 -9.42
CA GLY A 54 -3.30 1.93 -10.61
C GLY A 54 -4.01 0.97 -11.56
N LEU A 55 -3.45 -0.22 -11.79
CA LEU A 55 -4.03 -1.25 -12.68
C LEU A 55 -5.20 -2.03 -12.06
N GLY A 56 -5.57 -1.76 -10.80
CA GLY A 56 -6.69 -2.40 -10.10
C GLY A 56 -6.43 -3.84 -9.65
N ASP A 57 -5.17 -4.26 -9.60
CA ASP A 57 -4.84 -5.64 -9.21
C ASP A 57 -5.14 -5.90 -7.72
N LEU A 58 -4.77 -4.99 -6.81
CA LEU A 58 -5.06 -5.13 -5.39
C LEU A 58 -6.57 -4.97 -5.12
N LEU A 59 -7.22 -4.00 -5.78
CA LEU A 59 -8.67 -3.83 -5.72
C LEU A 59 -9.42 -5.12 -6.05
N ALA A 60 -8.98 -5.82 -7.10
CA ALA A 60 -9.55 -7.11 -7.48
C ALA A 60 -9.26 -8.22 -6.47
N ASP A 61 -8.12 -8.20 -5.78
CA ASP A 61 -7.81 -9.19 -4.74
C ASP A 61 -8.66 -8.94 -3.48
N MET A 62 -8.88 -7.67 -3.09
CA MET A 62 -9.78 -7.31 -1.98
C MET A 62 -11.22 -7.74 -2.28
N ALA A 63 -11.72 -7.44 -3.48
CA ALA A 63 -13.06 -7.88 -3.90
C ALA A 63 -13.24 -9.40 -3.92
N ARG A 64 -12.21 -10.16 -4.33
CA ARG A 64 -12.22 -11.63 -4.25
C ARG A 64 -12.22 -12.15 -2.83
N ALA A 65 -11.55 -11.45 -1.92
CA ALA A 65 -11.56 -11.78 -0.49
C ALA A 65 -12.91 -11.49 0.18
N GLY A 66 -13.86 -10.89 -0.54
CA GLY A 66 -15.23 -10.66 -0.07
C GLY A 66 -15.50 -9.26 0.46
N TYR A 67 -14.58 -8.32 0.29
CA TYR A 67 -14.79 -6.92 0.67
C TYR A 67 -15.61 -6.17 -0.38
N ALA A 68 -16.43 -5.20 0.05
CA ALA A 68 -17.04 -4.21 -0.82
C ALA A 68 -16.03 -3.10 -1.09
N CYS A 69 -15.59 -2.97 -2.34
CA CYS A 69 -14.44 -2.15 -2.67
C CYS A 69 -14.80 -0.98 -3.58
N LEU A 70 -14.33 0.21 -3.20
CA LEU A 70 -14.28 1.37 -4.06
C LEU A 70 -12.83 1.82 -4.24
N ALA A 71 -12.51 2.42 -5.37
CA ALA A 71 -11.20 3.01 -5.59
C ALA A 71 -11.32 4.40 -6.21
N VAL A 72 -10.44 5.31 -5.79
CA VAL A 72 -10.23 6.60 -6.41
C VAL A 72 -8.86 6.62 -7.06
N GLU A 73 -8.82 6.94 -8.36
CA GLU A 73 -7.59 7.01 -9.16
C GLU A 73 -7.61 8.28 -10.01
N GLN A 74 -6.50 9.02 -10.00
CA GLN A 74 -6.42 10.29 -10.68
C GLN A 74 -6.25 10.13 -12.20
N SER A 75 -5.46 9.14 -12.62
CA SER A 75 -5.15 8.90 -14.03
C SER A 75 -6.32 8.23 -14.76
N SER A 76 -6.91 8.92 -15.75
CA SER A 76 -7.98 8.35 -16.59
C SER A 76 -7.56 7.05 -17.29
N GLN A 77 -6.29 6.93 -17.65
CA GLN A 77 -5.74 5.72 -18.28
C GLN A 77 -5.69 4.55 -17.29
N MET A 78 -5.28 4.81 -16.03
CA MET A 78 -5.27 3.81 -14.98
C MET A 78 -6.70 3.41 -14.57
N VAL A 79 -7.63 4.36 -14.50
CA VAL A 79 -9.06 4.07 -14.30
C VAL A 79 -9.57 3.09 -15.36
N LYS A 80 -9.28 3.34 -16.64
CA LYS A 80 -9.64 2.43 -17.73
C LYS A 80 -9.01 1.05 -17.54
N ALA A 81 -7.72 0.98 -17.25
CA ALA A 81 -6.99 -0.27 -17.05
C ALA A 81 -7.50 -1.06 -15.84
N ALA A 82 -7.83 -0.38 -14.74
CA ALA A 82 -8.42 -1.00 -13.56
C ALA A 82 -9.82 -1.57 -13.85
N ARG A 83 -10.67 -0.82 -14.53
CA ARG A 83 -11.98 -1.31 -14.98
C ARG A 83 -11.87 -2.53 -15.89
N GLU A 84 -10.94 -2.54 -16.86
CA GLU A 84 -10.63 -3.71 -17.70
C GLU A 84 -10.17 -4.91 -16.85
N THR A 85 -9.39 -4.66 -15.78
CA THR A 85 -8.95 -5.72 -14.85
C THR A 85 -10.12 -6.32 -14.09
N LEU A 86 -11.02 -5.50 -13.54
CA LEU A 86 -12.22 -5.95 -12.84
C LEU A 86 -13.15 -6.75 -13.75
N GLN A 87 -13.40 -6.26 -14.98
CA GLN A 87 -14.22 -6.96 -15.98
C GLN A 87 -13.65 -8.33 -16.33
N ARG A 88 -12.36 -8.40 -16.65
CA ARG A 88 -11.69 -9.69 -16.96
C ARG A 88 -11.76 -10.68 -15.81
N ARG A 89 -11.77 -10.19 -14.57
CA ARG A 89 -11.84 -11.03 -13.36
C ARG A 89 -13.27 -11.26 -12.86
N LYS A 90 -14.28 -10.73 -13.59
CA LYS A 90 -15.72 -10.84 -13.27
C LYS A 90 -16.05 -10.31 -11.86
N LEU A 91 -15.55 -9.12 -11.53
CA LEU A 91 -15.70 -8.48 -10.21
C LEU A 91 -16.41 -7.13 -10.28
N GLY A 92 -17.06 -6.81 -11.41
CA GLY A 92 -17.71 -5.52 -11.61
C GLY A 92 -18.95 -5.26 -10.74
N ASP A 93 -19.42 -6.27 -10.03
CA ASP A 93 -20.51 -6.22 -9.04
C ASP A 93 -20.01 -5.99 -7.60
N ARG A 94 -18.71 -6.05 -7.36
CA ARG A 94 -18.07 -5.99 -6.03
C ARG A 94 -17.04 -4.90 -5.86
N ALA A 95 -16.55 -4.36 -6.98
CA ALA A 95 -15.54 -3.32 -6.98
C ALA A 95 -15.77 -2.29 -8.07
N TRP A 96 -15.62 -1.02 -7.73
CA TRP A 96 -15.78 0.11 -8.65
C TRP A 96 -14.59 1.05 -8.58
N VAL A 97 -14.31 1.69 -9.72
CA VAL A 97 -13.24 2.69 -9.82
C VAL A 97 -13.82 4.02 -10.29
N ILE A 98 -13.56 5.07 -9.52
CA ILE A 98 -13.95 6.44 -9.78
C ILE A 98 -12.70 7.24 -10.17
N GLN A 99 -12.80 8.06 -11.20
CA GLN A 99 -11.75 9.03 -11.48
C GLN A 99 -11.89 10.21 -10.52
N GLY A 100 -10.84 10.52 -9.78
CA GLY A 100 -10.86 11.58 -8.78
C GLY A 100 -9.52 11.79 -8.11
N SER A 101 -9.51 12.72 -7.15
CA SER A 101 -8.34 13.08 -6.36
C SER A 101 -8.53 12.63 -4.90
N ALA A 102 -7.46 12.16 -4.28
CA ALA A 102 -7.45 11.77 -2.87
C ALA A 102 -7.63 12.98 -1.92
N GLN A 103 -7.39 14.20 -2.41
CA GLN A 103 -7.59 15.45 -1.68
C GLN A 103 -9.07 15.91 -1.65
N HIS A 104 -9.94 15.30 -2.47
CA HIS A 104 -11.38 15.63 -2.57
C HIS A 104 -12.14 14.34 -2.89
N LEU A 105 -12.50 13.59 -1.87
CA LEU A 105 -13.17 12.31 -2.02
C LEU A 105 -14.69 12.50 -2.19
N PRO A 106 -15.31 11.97 -3.24
CA PRO A 106 -16.74 12.15 -3.52
C PRO A 106 -17.61 11.21 -2.67
N PHE A 107 -17.29 11.05 -1.41
CA PHE A 107 -18.01 10.17 -0.47
C PHE A 107 -18.46 10.94 0.75
N SER A 108 -19.52 10.45 1.37
CA SER A 108 -20.01 10.98 2.64
C SER A 108 -19.06 10.67 3.80
N ASP A 109 -19.20 11.41 4.89
CA ASP A 109 -18.47 11.13 6.12
C ASP A 109 -18.78 9.70 6.63
N ALA A 110 -17.82 9.08 7.29
CA ALA A 110 -17.98 7.77 7.92
C ALA A 110 -18.53 6.68 6.97
N SER A 111 -18.04 6.62 5.73
CA SER A 111 -18.49 5.68 4.70
C SER A 111 -17.69 4.37 4.68
N PHE A 112 -16.45 4.37 5.16
CA PHE A 112 -15.54 3.23 5.04
C PHE A 112 -14.99 2.75 6.37
N ASP A 113 -14.79 1.45 6.48
CA ASP A 113 -14.12 0.81 7.62
C ASP A 113 -12.61 0.85 7.46
N THR A 114 -12.13 0.73 6.22
CA THR A 114 -10.69 0.76 5.92
C THR A 114 -10.42 1.58 4.66
N VAL A 115 -9.42 2.45 4.72
CA VAL A 115 -8.81 3.11 3.57
C VAL A 115 -7.44 2.50 3.34
N VAL A 116 -7.12 2.14 2.09
CA VAL A 116 -5.86 1.48 1.70
C VAL A 116 -5.13 2.36 0.69
N SER A 117 -3.82 2.50 0.85
CA SER A 117 -2.95 3.08 -0.17
C SER A 117 -1.64 2.30 -0.22
N THR A 118 -1.25 1.82 -1.40
CA THR A 118 -0.02 1.03 -1.55
C THR A 118 0.96 1.71 -2.48
N PHE A 119 2.16 1.94 -1.98
CA PHE A 119 3.24 2.65 -2.69
C PHE A 119 2.77 3.99 -3.27
N PRO A 120 2.15 4.84 -2.43
CA PRO A 120 1.59 6.09 -2.89
C PRO A 120 2.68 7.06 -3.35
N SER A 121 2.30 7.98 -4.24
CA SER A 121 3.10 9.15 -4.54
C SER A 121 2.96 10.22 -3.45
N GLU A 122 3.45 11.43 -3.72
CA GLU A 122 3.51 12.52 -2.73
C GLU A 122 2.15 12.93 -2.13
N TYR A 123 1.02 12.56 -2.74
CA TYR A 123 -0.31 12.95 -2.25
C TYR A 123 -0.60 12.47 -0.83
N ILE A 124 -0.04 11.33 -0.42
CA ILE A 124 -0.29 10.73 0.91
C ILE A 124 0.29 11.59 2.06
N TYR A 125 1.27 12.44 1.76
CA TYR A 125 1.87 13.35 2.73
C TYR A 125 1.12 14.69 2.85
N GLY A 126 0.10 14.89 1.99
CA GLY A 126 -0.73 16.10 1.99
C GLY A 126 -1.73 16.09 3.15
N ARG A 127 -1.86 17.22 3.85
CA ARG A 127 -2.84 17.40 4.93
C ARG A 127 -4.28 17.19 4.43
N ASP A 128 -4.58 17.70 3.24
CA ASP A 128 -5.91 17.60 2.65
C ASP A 128 -6.30 16.15 2.38
N THR A 129 -5.34 15.33 1.91
CA THR A 129 -5.57 13.89 1.72
C THR A 129 -5.90 13.20 3.05
N ILE A 130 -5.12 13.47 4.11
CA ILE A 130 -5.34 12.81 5.39
C ILE A 130 -6.62 13.32 6.08
N ALA A 131 -6.97 14.60 5.89
CA ALA A 131 -8.25 15.13 6.36
C ALA A 131 -9.45 14.44 5.67
N GLU A 132 -9.38 14.21 4.35
CA GLU A 132 -10.40 13.48 3.61
C GLU A 132 -10.46 12.00 4.03
N VAL A 133 -9.31 11.37 4.26
CA VAL A 133 -9.24 10.00 4.79
C VAL A 133 -9.90 9.92 6.16
N GLU A 134 -9.56 10.85 7.07
CA GLU A 134 -10.17 10.90 8.41
C GLU A 134 -11.69 11.09 8.31
N ARG A 135 -12.15 12.01 7.47
CA ARG A 135 -13.57 12.30 7.27
C ARG A 135 -14.36 11.07 6.80
N VAL A 136 -13.85 10.36 5.79
CA VAL A 136 -14.56 9.21 5.21
C VAL A 136 -14.44 7.93 6.04
N LEU A 137 -13.49 7.84 6.95
CA LEU A 137 -13.38 6.72 7.88
C LEU A 137 -14.48 6.76 8.94
N ARG A 138 -15.06 5.61 9.21
CA ARG A 138 -15.95 5.41 10.38
C ARG A 138 -15.14 5.51 11.68
N PRO A 139 -15.77 5.86 12.82
CA PRO A 139 -15.13 5.66 14.13
C PRO A 139 -14.64 4.21 14.28
N GLY A 140 -13.43 4.01 14.78
CA GLY A 140 -12.76 2.70 14.83
C GLY A 140 -12.18 2.22 13.50
N GLY A 141 -12.40 2.95 12.40
CA GLY A 141 -11.84 2.64 11.08
C GLY A 141 -10.34 2.95 11.00
N ARG A 142 -9.70 2.49 9.91
CA ARG A 142 -8.24 2.64 9.77
C ARG A 142 -7.79 2.96 8.37
N LEU A 143 -6.70 3.72 8.28
CA LEU A 143 -5.88 3.89 7.09
C LEU A 143 -4.73 2.89 7.11
N LEU A 144 -4.51 2.18 6.00
CA LEU A 144 -3.37 1.28 5.79
C LEU A 144 -2.52 1.82 4.64
N VAL A 145 -1.26 2.17 4.93
CA VAL A 145 -0.32 2.65 3.91
C VAL A 145 0.88 1.71 3.81
N VAL A 146 1.07 1.08 2.66
CA VAL A 146 2.32 0.39 2.34
C VAL A 146 3.25 1.41 1.68
N GLU A 147 4.24 1.89 2.42
CA GLU A 147 5.04 3.04 1.99
C GLU A 147 6.28 2.69 1.22
N GLY A 148 6.94 1.61 1.59
CA GLY A 148 8.19 1.22 0.98
C GLY A 148 8.52 -0.23 1.20
N ALA A 149 9.34 -0.76 0.31
CA ALA A 149 9.84 -2.12 0.40
C ALA A 149 11.31 -2.15 -0.02
N ASN A 150 12.11 -2.90 0.73
CA ASN A 150 13.51 -3.14 0.43
C ASN A 150 13.70 -4.61 0.07
N ILE A 151 14.41 -4.89 -1.02
CA ILE A 151 14.91 -6.23 -1.30
C ILE A 151 16.21 -6.41 -0.51
N LEU A 152 16.24 -7.41 0.36
CA LEU A 152 17.44 -7.75 1.10
C LEU A 152 18.45 -8.45 0.17
N PRO A 153 19.77 -8.23 0.37
CA PRO A 153 20.80 -8.79 -0.50
C PRO A 153 20.80 -10.32 -0.46
N VAL A 154 20.44 -10.95 -1.57
CA VAL A 154 20.49 -12.40 -1.74
C VAL A 154 21.05 -12.75 -3.11
N GLY A 155 22.31 -13.21 -3.16
CA GLY A 155 22.94 -13.79 -4.33
C GLY A 155 23.65 -12.80 -5.29
N PHE A 156 24.22 -13.36 -6.35
CA PHE A 156 25.13 -12.64 -7.28
C PHE A 156 24.45 -11.61 -8.19
N LEU A 157 23.13 -11.69 -8.39
CA LEU A 157 22.37 -10.72 -9.17
C LEU A 157 22.00 -9.44 -8.38
N GLN A 158 22.31 -9.39 -7.10
CA GLN A 158 22.02 -8.24 -6.23
C GLN A 158 22.56 -6.90 -6.76
N PRO A 159 23.81 -6.79 -7.24
CA PRO A 159 24.33 -5.53 -7.75
C PRO A 159 23.52 -4.98 -8.93
N LEU A 160 23.06 -5.87 -9.82
CA LEU A 160 22.23 -5.49 -10.96
C LEU A 160 20.85 -4.98 -10.52
N LEU A 161 20.19 -5.66 -9.58
CA LEU A 161 18.88 -5.22 -9.05
C LEU A 161 19.01 -3.89 -8.33
N VAL A 162 20.05 -3.69 -7.53
CA VAL A 162 20.35 -2.43 -6.86
C VAL A 162 20.58 -1.32 -7.88
N LEU A 163 21.34 -1.58 -8.95
CA LEU A 163 21.56 -0.60 -10.00
C LEU A 163 20.24 -0.20 -10.69
N ILE A 164 19.38 -1.15 -11.00
CA ILE A 164 18.06 -0.88 -11.60
C ILE A 164 17.18 -0.07 -10.64
N GLN A 165 17.15 -0.41 -9.35
CA GLN A 165 16.42 0.34 -8.34
C GLN A 165 16.94 1.78 -8.20
N MET A 166 18.26 1.97 -8.21
CA MET A 166 18.87 3.30 -8.19
C MET A 166 18.51 4.13 -9.42
N LEU A 167 18.47 3.52 -10.58
CA LEU A 167 18.10 4.21 -11.83
C LEU A 167 16.63 4.62 -11.84
N VAL A 168 15.73 3.77 -11.35
CA VAL A 168 14.28 4.03 -11.38
C VAL A 168 13.83 4.92 -10.22
N TYR A 169 14.28 4.64 -9.00
CA TYR A 169 13.78 5.26 -7.77
C TYR A 169 14.76 6.23 -7.11
N GLY A 170 16.02 6.26 -7.59
CA GLY A 170 17.10 7.07 -7.03
C GLY A 170 17.83 6.40 -5.85
N PRO A 171 19.01 6.96 -5.45
CA PRO A 171 19.86 6.34 -4.42
C PRO A 171 19.23 6.27 -3.03
N ALA A 172 18.31 7.17 -2.71
CA ALA A 172 17.62 7.16 -1.41
C ALA A 172 16.74 5.92 -1.19
N ALA A 173 16.25 5.30 -2.26
CA ALA A 173 15.48 4.06 -2.18
C ALA A 173 16.32 2.84 -1.77
N VAL A 174 17.65 2.92 -1.94
CA VAL A 174 18.57 1.81 -1.66
C VAL A 174 19.36 2.03 -0.38
N PHE A 175 19.68 3.30 -0.05
CA PHE A 175 20.57 3.67 1.05
C PHE A 175 19.86 4.41 2.20
N GLY A 176 18.53 4.34 2.29
CA GLY A 176 17.80 4.91 3.42
C GLY A 176 18.34 4.41 4.77
N PRO A 177 18.26 5.21 5.84
CA PRO A 177 18.89 4.89 7.12
C PRO A 177 18.38 3.55 7.67
N ARG A 178 19.33 2.66 7.99
CA ARG A 178 19.11 1.37 8.65
C ARG A 178 19.21 1.59 10.16
N GLU A 179 18.11 1.63 10.89
CA GLU A 179 18.15 1.50 12.34
C GLU A 179 17.62 0.14 12.79
N HIS A 180 18.49 -0.55 13.54
CA HIS A 180 18.19 -1.78 14.26
C HIS A 180 17.76 -1.42 15.69
N ARG A 181 16.53 -1.77 16.09
CA ARG A 181 16.29 -2.22 17.46
C ARG A 181 14.99 -3.02 17.58
N THR A 182 15.10 -4.20 18.13
CA THR A 182 14.04 -5.15 18.44
C THR A 182 13.40 -4.83 19.78
N LEU A 183 12.06 -4.81 19.83
CA LEU A 183 11.30 -4.90 21.08
C LEU A 183 10.28 -6.04 20.93
N HIS A 184 10.58 -7.15 21.63
CA HIS A 184 9.84 -8.42 21.57
C HIS A 184 8.61 -8.48 22.50
N GLU A 185 8.35 -7.47 23.34
CA GLU A 185 7.46 -7.62 24.51
C GLU A 185 6.03 -7.06 24.38
N GLU A 186 5.66 -6.37 23.28
CA GLU A 186 4.30 -5.83 23.15
C GLU A 186 3.34 -6.64 22.25
N MET A 187 3.83 -7.69 21.60
CA MET A 187 3.05 -8.45 20.61
C MET A 187 1.94 -9.34 21.19
N ASP A 188 1.99 -9.74 22.46
CA ASP A 188 1.02 -10.68 23.03
C ASP A 188 -0.31 -10.05 23.44
N ARG A 189 -0.40 -8.74 23.51
CA ARG A 189 -1.58 -8.01 24.00
C ARG A 189 -2.66 -7.74 22.94
N TYR A 190 -2.35 -7.90 21.64
CA TYR A 190 -3.26 -7.52 20.53
C TYR A 190 -3.75 -8.69 19.64
N ARG A 191 -3.57 -9.93 20.07
CA ARG A 191 -4.16 -11.13 19.42
C ARG A 191 -5.64 -11.36 19.74
N GLY A 192 -6.44 -10.31 19.81
CA GLY A 192 -7.85 -10.38 20.14
C GLY A 192 -8.75 -9.85 19.01
N THR A 193 -9.55 -10.78 18.46
CA THR A 193 -10.88 -10.54 17.88
C THR A 193 -11.03 -9.81 16.54
N THR A 194 -10.57 -10.41 15.46
CA THR A 194 -11.31 -10.31 14.20
C THR A 194 -11.18 -11.62 13.42
N ARG A 195 -12.30 -12.27 13.13
CA ARG A 195 -12.34 -13.46 12.29
C ARG A 195 -11.93 -13.04 10.88
N PRO A 196 -10.84 -13.58 10.30
CA PRO A 196 -10.44 -13.24 8.94
C PRO A 196 -11.53 -13.67 7.95
N ALA A 197 -11.78 -12.84 6.93
CA ALA A 197 -12.63 -13.21 5.81
C ALA A 197 -12.09 -14.48 5.15
N LYS A 198 -12.98 -15.34 4.62
CA LYS A 198 -12.65 -16.70 4.12
C LYS A 198 -11.53 -16.81 3.08
N GLY A 199 -11.08 -15.70 2.47
CA GLY A 199 -9.99 -15.67 1.49
C GLY A 199 -8.60 -15.38 2.09
N VAL A 200 -8.50 -14.98 3.36
CA VAL A 200 -7.23 -14.53 3.99
C VAL A 200 -6.31 -15.71 4.30
N THR A 201 -6.86 -16.88 4.64
CA THR A 201 -6.09 -18.09 4.98
C THR A 201 -5.21 -18.58 3.82
N GLN A 202 -5.63 -18.35 2.57
CA GLN A 202 -4.86 -18.71 1.37
C GLN A 202 -3.69 -17.76 1.13
N ILE A 203 -3.83 -16.51 1.58
CA ILE A 203 -2.81 -15.45 1.45
C ILE A 203 -1.65 -15.67 2.43
N ASP A 204 -1.94 -16.12 3.65
CA ASP A 204 -0.90 -16.47 4.64
C ASP A 204 -0.02 -17.62 4.15
N GLN A 205 -0.56 -18.55 3.37
CA GLN A 205 0.20 -19.62 2.72
C GLN A 205 1.08 -19.10 1.57
N GLU A 206 0.63 -18.11 0.80
CA GLU A 206 1.41 -17.52 -0.31
C GLU A 206 2.51 -16.55 0.17
N ILE A 207 2.31 -15.87 1.31
CA ILE A 207 3.34 -15.00 1.92
C ILE A 207 4.52 -15.83 2.45
N GLY A 208 4.29 -17.11 2.77
CA GLY A 208 5.33 -18.10 3.04
C GLY A 208 5.76 -18.19 4.51
N ALA A 209 6.20 -19.38 4.90
CA ALA A 209 6.80 -19.65 6.21
C ALA A 209 8.07 -18.81 6.41
N GLY A 210 8.18 -18.11 7.55
CA GLY A 210 9.35 -17.30 7.90
C GLY A 210 9.19 -15.79 7.68
N VAL A 211 7.96 -15.30 7.53
CA VAL A 211 7.64 -13.87 7.59
C VAL A 211 7.42 -13.47 9.04
N THR A 212 8.10 -12.41 9.48
CA THR A 212 7.93 -11.80 10.81
C THR A 212 7.33 -10.41 10.67
N THR A 213 6.50 -10.01 11.62
CA THR A 213 5.96 -8.66 11.71
C THR A 213 6.36 -8.06 13.04
N ASP A 214 7.06 -6.92 12.98
CA ASP A 214 7.51 -6.16 14.14
C ASP A 214 6.79 -4.81 14.18
N VAL A 215 6.31 -4.38 15.34
CA VAL A 215 5.85 -3.00 15.56
C VAL A 215 7.08 -2.12 15.74
N VAL A 216 7.16 -1.03 14.99
CA VAL A 216 8.35 -0.14 14.97
C VAL A 216 7.93 1.26 15.45
N SER A 217 8.46 1.69 16.59
CA SER A 217 8.12 3.00 17.17
C SER A 217 8.75 4.19 16.44
N ASN A 218 9.86 3.98 15.71
CA ASN A 218 10.65 5.03 15.06
C ASN A 218 11.02 4.65 13.60
N ALA A 219 10.06 4.12 12.84
CA ALA A 219 10.31 3.88 11.41
C ALA A 219 10.48 5.24 10.70
N TRP A 220 11.57 5.39 9.94
CA TRP A 220 11.80 6.56 9.08
C TRP A 220 10.66 6.72 8.03
N PHE A 221 10.08 5.60 7.62
CA PHE A 221 8.87 5.57 6.81
C PHE A 221 7.66 6.00 7.66
N GLY A 222 6.75 6.75 7.06
CA GLY A 222 5.50 7.17 7.68
C GLY A 222 5.56 8.42 8.55
N GLN A 223 6.72 8.81 9.05
CA GLN A 223 6.83 10.01 9.90
C GLN A 223 6.32 11.28 9.22
N ASN A 224 6.37 11.33 7.89
CA ASN A 224 5.92 12.49 7.12
C ASN A 224 4.41 12.48 6.80
N ILE A 225 3.69 11.38 7.05
CA ILE A 225 2.23 11.35 6.89
C ILE A 225 1.62 12.06 8.10
N PRO A 226 0.84 13.13 7.94
CA PRO A 226 0.38 13.97 9.06
C PRO A 226 -0.83 13.37 9.80
N LEU A 227 -0.74 12.11 10.25
CA LEU A 227 -1.84 11.34 10.86
C LEU A 227 -2.35 11.99 12.15
N GLU A 228 -1.46 12.25 13.09
CA GLU A 228 -1.82 12.77 14.41
C GLU A 228 -2.41 14.19 14.34
N ARG A 229 -1.99 14.97 13.32
CA ARG A 229 -2.52 16.32 13.08
C ARG A 229 -3.97 16.30 12.59
N GLN A 230 -4.44 15.15 12.11
CA GLN A 230 -5.80 14.90 11.66
C GLN A 230 -6.55 13.93 12.59
N GLY A 231 -6.09 13.74 13.81
CA GLY A 231 -6.78 12.93 14.83
C GLY A 231 -6.61 11.41 14.68
N LEU A 232 -5.79 10.93 13.76
CA LEU A 232 -5.54 9.51 13.58
C LEU A 232 -4.36 9.05 14.49
N ARG A 233 -4.53 7.94 15.20
CA ARG A 233 -3.46 7.32 15.99
C ARG A 233 -2.54 6.53 15.07
N ARG A 234 -1.23 6.80 15.13
CA ARG A 234 -0.22 6.11 14.32
C ARG A 234 0.21 4.80 14.96
N ARG A 235 0.34 3.77 14.11
CA ARG A 235 1.11 2.56 14.37
C ARG A 235 1.93 2.24 13.12
N SER A 236 3.18 1.84 13.26
CA SER A 236 4.02 1.42 12.14
C SER A 236 4.46 -0.02 12.33
N GLU A 237 4.41 -0.79 11.26
CA GLU A 237 4.81 -2.18 11.22
C GLU A 237 5.92 -2.38 10.20
N ARG A 238 6.89 -3.22 10.52
CA ARG A 238 7.87 -3.76 9.58
C ARG A 238 7.58 -5.24 9.39
N VAL A 239 7.26 -5.61 8.15
CA VAL A 239 7.07 -7.00 7.75
C VAL A 239 8.31 -7.46 7.04
N ARG A 240 8.96 -8.53 7.52
CA ARG A 240 10.24 -9.00 7.01
C ARG A 240 10.19 -10.46 6.64
N SER A 241 10.78 -10.78 5.50
CA SER A 241 11.10 -12.14 5.05
C SER A 241 12.62 -12.29 4.85
N ARG A 242 13.06 -13.47 4.44
CA ARG A 242 14.49 -13.69 4.09
C ARG A 242 14.99 -12.82 2.94
N ARG A 243 14.08 -12.36 2.05
CA ARG A 243 14.43 -11.68 0.80
C ARG A 243 14.02 -10.23 0.71
N TRP A 244 13.16 -9.77 1.63
CA TRP A 244 12.61 -8.41 1.57
C TRP A 244 12.10 -7.96 2.96
N GLU A 245 11.96 -6.67 3.09
CA GLU A 245 11.24 -6.02 4.19
C GLU A 245 10.32 -4.94 3.64
N VAL A 246 9.17 -4.76 4.28
CA VAL A 246 8.13 -3.80 3.91
C VAL A 246 7.70 -3.02 5.15
N TYR A 247 7.46 -1.74 4.97
CA TYR A 247 6.98 -0.85 6.01
C TYR A 247 5.52 -0.49 5.76
N ILE A 248 4.70 -0.67 6.79
CA ILE A 248 3.27 -0.40 6.76
C ILE A 248 2.96 0.60 7.86
N THR A 249 2.40 1.75 7.49
CA THR A 249 1.88 2.73 8.43
C THR A 249 0.37 2.57 8.55
N ILE A 250 -0.11 2.51 9.79
CA ILE A 250 -1.52 2.38 10.14
C ILE A 250 -1.94 3.64 10.88
N GLY A 251 -2.99 4.31 10.39
CA GLY A 251 -3.65 5.41 11.07
C GLY A 251 -5.02 4.94 11.56
N GLU A 252 -5.25 4.89 12.86
CA GLU A 252 -6.52 4.46 13.46
C GLU A 252 -7.36 5.67 13.88
N LYS A 253 -8.61 5.73 13.42
CA LYS A 253 -9.58 6.73 13.87
C LYS A 253 -10.16 6.28 15.21
N PRO A 254 -10.10 7.11 16.26
CA PRO A 254 -10.68 6.79 17.57
C PRO A 254 -12.17 6.46 17.53
#